data_24b8a27000be9c9ca2da8fb8dbf6f90c
#
_entry.id   24b8a27000be9c9ca2da8fb8dbf6f90c
#
_cell.length_a   1.000
_cell.length_b   1.000
_cell.length_c   1.000
_cell.angle_alpha   90.00
_cell.angle_beta   90.00
_cell.angle_gamma   90.00
#
_symmetry.space_group_name_H-M   'P 1'
#
loop_
_entity.id
_entity.type
_entity.pdbx_description
1 polymer ?
#
loop_
_entity_poly.entity_id
_entity_poly.type
_entity_poly.pdbx_seq_one_letter_code
_entity_poly.pdbx_strand_id
1 'polypeptide(L)'
;FEGVGAGGGGGGGGWSPQGQPGGFQSGGEVDLESLFGGGGFADLFGGGKRRSSRTRRNPRTPGEDITANIRVPFQLAIDGGKTEVRFERDGKHETLSITIPQGLPDGSRMRLRGQGRPGHGGGVAGDLLLDVGVEQHAAYRREGDTLAVSLPISLSEALEGAKVDLPTPWGTITLRIPAGTSSGKKLRAGGMGVRHANGSKGDLIAEVQIVLPISDDEAASKALLESAKVVEASVQDDLRATIKW
;
A
#
# COMPACT_ATOMS: atom_id res chain seq x y z
N PHE A 1 33.48 8.44 38.56
CA PHE A 1 34.01 7.13 38.99
C PHE A 1 34.15 6.31 37.72
N GLU A 2 35.22 6.33 37.04
CA GLU A 2 36.51 5.60 37.11
C GLU A 2 36.36 4.09 37.16
N GLY A 3 37.09 3.44 36.23
CA GLY A 3 37.46 2.03 36.20
C GLY A 3 37.53 1.50 34.78
N VAL A 4 38.45 1.76 33.96
CA VAL A 4 39.77 1.18 33.65
C VAL A 4 39.83 -0.34 33.87
N GLY A 5 40.10 -1.08 32.81
CA GLY A 5 40.45 -2.48 32.82
C GLY A 5 40.88 -2.98 31.43
N ALA A 6 42.13 -2.95 31.17
CA ALA A 6 42.88 -3.37 30.01
C ALA A 6 43.21 -4.88 30.04
N GLY A 7 43.63 -5.42 28.89
CA GLY A 7 44.36 -6.65 28.68
C GLY A 7 43.70 -7.53 27.65
N GLY A 8 44.26 -7.98 26.58
CA GLY A 8 45.60 -8.23 26.20
C GLY A 8 45.64 -9.47 25.35
N GLY A 9 46.37 -9.42 24.22
CA GLY A 9 47.13 -10.49 23.63
C GLY A 9 46.35 -11.47 22.73
N GLY A 10 46.72 -11.75 21.51
CA GLY A 10 47.96 -11.96 20.87
C GLY A 10 47.85 -13.07 19.84
N GLY A 11 48.62 -13.03 18.80
CA GLY A 11 49.00 -14.13 17.93
C GLY A 11 48.16 -14.23 16.65
N GLY A 12 48.60 -13.95 15.42
CA GLY A 12 49.92 -14.31 14.88
C GLY A 12 49.72 -15.51 13.98
N GLY A 13 49.71 -15.34 12.67
CA GLY A 13 49.73 -16.45 11.75
C GLY A 13 49.61 -16.01 10.30
N GLY A 14 50.70 -15.43 9.79
CA GLY A 14 50.83 -15.20 8.35
C GLY A 14 51.16 -16.49 7.63
N TRP A 15 50.52 -16.72 6.51
CA TRP A 15 50.90 -17.74 5.55
C TRP A 15 51.15 -17.06 4.21
N SER A 16 52.45 -16.98 3.84
CA SER A 16 52.93 -16.63 2.50
C SER A 16 52.94 -17.87 1.64
N PRO A 17 52.49 -17.84 0.38
CA PRO A 17 52.74 -18.87 -0.59
C PRO A 17 53.99 -18.48 -1.41
N GLN A 18 55.11 -19.13 -1.15
CA GLN A 18 56.28 -19.14 -2.01
C GLN A 18 56.32 -20.45 -2.76
N GLY A 19 55.98 -20.49 -4.01
CA GLY A 19 56.08 -21.63 -4.89
C GLY A 19 56.91 -21.28 -6.13
N GLN A 20 58.10 -21.80 -6.19
CA GLN A 20 59.03 -21.69 -7.30
C GLN A 20 58.63 -22.53 -8.50
N PRO A 21 58.96 -22.13 -9.74
CA PRO A 21 58.74 -22.92 -10.96
C PRO A 21 59.86 -23.96 -11.15
N GLY A 22 59.47 -25.24 -11.10
CA GLY A 22 60.37 -26.33 -11.44
C GLY A 22 60.32 -26.67 -12.92
N GLY A 23 61.45 -26.63 -13.58
CA GLY A 23 61.65 -26.90 -14.99
C GLY A 23 61.39 -28.35 -15.40
N PHE A 24 60.81 -28.53 -16.57
CA PHE A 24 60.74 -29.80 -17.25
C PHE A 24 62.08 -30.10 -17.94
N GLN A 25 62.78 -31.08 -17.46
CA GLN A 25 63.94 -31.67 -18.16
C GLN A 25 63.46 -32.92 -18.90
N SER A 26 63.70 -32.90 -20.19
CA SER A 26 63.40 -33.99 -21.13
C SER A 26 64.21 -35.23 -20.86
N GLY A 27 63.64 -36.38 -21.18
CA GLY A 27 64.39 -37.61 -21.42
C GLY A 27 63.90 -38.78 -20.58
N GLY A 28 62.94 -39.50 -21.07
CA GLY A 28 62.53 -40.80 -20.60
C GLY A 28 61.70 -41.45 -21.68
N GLU A 29 62.23 -42.45 -22.34
CA GLU A 29 61.52 -43.33 -23.28
C GLU A 29 60.24 -43.75 -22.61
N VAL A 30 59.13 -43.38 -23.22
CA VAL A 30 57.82 -43.88 -22.84
C VAL A 30 57.71 -45.28 -23.37
N ASP A 31 57.82 -46.27 -22.49
CA ASP A 31 57.65 -47.70 -22.80
C ASP A 31 56.21 -47.92 -23.26
N LEU A 32 56.08 -48.01 -24.59
CA LEU A 32 54.81 -48.21 -25.28
C LEU A 32 54.19 -49.62 -24.97
N GLU A 33 55.03 -50.51 -24.44
CA GLU A 33 54.61 -51.88 -24.11
C GLU A 33 53.75 -51.90 -22.83
N SER A 34 53.99 -50.96 -21.91
CA SER A 34 53.17 -50.83 -20.69
C SER A 34 51.78 -50.19 -20.95
N LEU A 35 51.65 -49.47 -22.05
CA LEU A 35 50.41 -48.84 -22.44
C LEU A 35 49.45 -49.79 -23.17
N PHE A 36 50.03 -50.88 -23.80
CA PHE A 36 49.25 -51.86 -24.57
C PHE A 36 49.06 -53.22 -23.86
N GLY A 37 49.77 -53.49 -22.76
CA GLY A 37 49.81 -54.82 -22.11
C GLY A 37 48.89 -55.03 -20.91
N GLY A 38 48.12 -54.08 -20.52
CA GLY A 38 47.20 -54.20 -19.37
C GLY A 38 45.80 -53.78 -19.71
N GLY A 39 44.93 -54.72 -19.95
CA GLY A 39 43.43 -54.76 -19.93
C GLY A 39 42.57 -53.50 -19.96
N GLY A 40 43.10 -52.30 -20.21
CA GLY A 40 42.30 -51.08 -20.12
C GLY A 40 41.69 -50.53 -21.43
N PHE A 41 42.16 -51.07 -22.60
CA PHE A 41 41.71 -50.50 -23.91
C PHE A 41 40.48 -51.19 -24.44
N ALA A 42 40.15 -52.39 -23.97
CA ALA A 42 38.92 -53.09 -24.33
C ALA A 42 37.65 -52.41 -23.74
N ASP A 43 37.79 -51.73 -22.61
CA ASP A 43 36.69 -50.98 -21.99
C ASP A 43 36.43 -49.62 -22.65
N LEU A 44 37.43 -49.10 -23.40
CA LEU A 44 37.29 -47.81 -24.07
C LEU A 44 36.68 -47.89 -25.46
N PHE A 45 36.78 -49.12 -26.13
CA PHE A 45 36.28 -49.31 -27.50
C PHE A 45 35.25 -50.41 -27.64
N GLY A 46 35.00 -51.20 -26.63
CA GLY A 46 34.08 -52.32 -26.71
C GLY A 46 32.91 -52.15 -25.77
N GLY A 47 31.85 -51.63 -26.25
CA GLY A 47 30.64 -51.91 -25.55
C GLY A 47 29.68 -50.75 -25.34
N GLY A 48 28.67 -50.73 -26.16
CA GLY A 48 27.33 -50.39 -25.72
C GLY A 48 27.04 -48.91 -25.42
N LYS A 49 26.60 -48.26 -26.46
CA LYS A 49 25.66 -47.12 -26.40
C LYS A 49 24.69 -47.26 -25.23
N ARG A 50 25.07 -46.84 -24.07
CA ARG A 50 24.15 -46.20 -23.15
C ARG A 50 24.41 -44.71 -23.28
N ARG A 51 23.89 -44.15 -24.34
CA ARG A 51 23.55 -42.72 -24.35
C ARG A 51 22.60 -42.53 -23.17
N SER A 52 23.18 -42.28 -21.99
CA SER A 52 22.44 -41.53 -20.98
C SER A 52 22.08 -40.25 -21.67
N SER A 53 20.89 -40.18 -22.19
CA SER A 53 20.27 -38.91 -22.54
C SER A 53 20.21 -38.13 -21.23
N ARG A 54 21.30 -37.39 -20.95
CA ARG A 54 21.21 -36.28 -20.02
C ARG A 54 20.15 -35.41 -20.62
N THR A 55 18.92 -35.66 -20.23
CA THR A 55 17.84 -34.72 -20.41
C THR A 55 18.40 -33.44 -19.91
N ARG A 56 18.75 -32.52 -20.81
CA ARG A 56 19.08 -31.15 -20.47
C ARG A 56 17.86 -30.66 -19.71
N ARG A 57 17.90 -30.76 -18.38
CA ARG A 57 16.94 -30.08 -17.54
C ARG A 57 17.10 -28.61 -17.91
N ASN A 58 16.18 -28.08 -18.70
CA ASN A 58 16.09 -26.65 -18.91
C ASN A 58 16.19 -25.99 -17.53
N PRO A 59 17.12 -25.07 -17.34
CA PRO A 59 17.23 -24.39 -16.05
C PRO A 59 15.86 -23.78 -15.74
N ARG A 60 15.34 -24.10 -14.56
CA ARG A 60 14.09 -23.53 -14.08
C ARG A 60 14.34 -22.06 -13.79
N THR A 61 13.75 -21.19 -14.59
CA THR A 61 13.86 -19.74 -14.40
C THR A 61 12.51 -19.25 -13.87
N PRO A 62 12.49 -18.55 -12.73
CA PRO A 62 11.25 -17.93 -12.25
C PRO A 62 10.73 -16.91 -13.25
N GLY A 63 9.42 -16.75 -13.28
CA GLY A 63 8.77 -15.70 -14.07
C GLY A 63 9.03 -14.32 -13.50
N GLU A 64 8.87 -13.31 -14.33
CA GLU A 64 9.00 -11.91 -13.95
C GLU A 64 7.75 -11.42 -13.22
N ASP A 65 7.96 -10.50 -12.27
CA ASP A 65 6.87 -9.79 -11.63
C ASP A 65 6.24 -8.77 -12.59
N ILE A 66 4.95 -8.56 -12.45
CA ILE A 66 4.18 -7.55 -13.21
C ILE A 66 3.74 -6.46 -12.23
N THR A 67 3.82 -5.19 -12.63
CA THR A 67 3.25 -4.08 -11.87
C THR A 67 2.05 -3.52 -12.61
N ALA A 68 0.95 -3.30 -11.89
CA ALA A 68 -0.24 -2.66 -12.42
C ALA A 68 -0.78 -1.63 -11.44
N ASN A 69 -1.35 -0.54 -11.98
CA ASN A 69 -2.00 0.51 -11.19
C ASN A 69 -3.51 0.29 -11.24
N ILE A 70 -4.15 0.36 -10.09
CA ILE A 70 -5.61 0.27 -9.99
C ILE A 70 -6.16 1.44 -9.21
N ARG A 71 -7.40 1.82 -9.51
CA ARG A 71 -8.18 2.77 -8.71
C ARG A 71 -9.37 2.05 -8.13
N VAL A 72 -9.60 2.25 -6.84
CA VAL A 72 -10.73 1.66 -6.13
C VAL A 72 -11.62 2.78 -5.58
N PRO A 73 -12.95 2.62 -5.59
CA PRO A 73 -13.85 3.55 -4.96
C PRO A 73 -13.53 3.75 -3.47
N PHE A 74 -13.72 4.96 -2.97
CA PHE A 74 -13.49 5.31 -1.57
C PHE A 74 -14.20 4.35 -0.61
N GLN A 75 -15.47 4.04 -0.88
CA GLN A 75 -16.25 3.12 -0.06
C GLN A 75 -15.59 1.74 0.03
N LEU A 76 -15.14 1.19 -1.10
CA LEU A 76 -14.48 -0.12 -1.12
C LEU A 76 -13.17 -0.11 -0.34
N ALA A 77 -12.43 0.99 -0.36
CA ALA A 77 -11.19 1.13 0.42
C ALA A 77 -11.47 1.18 1.93
N ILE A 78 -12.62 1.75 2.34
CA ILE A 78 -13.03 1.82 3.75
C ILE A 78 -13.65 0.51 4.23
N ASP A 79 -14.64 -0.03 3.47
CA ASP A 79 -15.42 -1.20 3.88
C ASP A 79 -14.68 -2.52 3.65
N GLY A 80 -13.73 -2.50 2.70
CA GLY A 80 -13.17 -3.71 2.15
C GLY A 80 -14.14 -4.43 1.22
N GLY A 81 -13.70 -5.49 0.59
CA GLY A 81 -14.57 -6.28 -0.28
C GLY A 81 -13.85 -6.83 -1.50
N LYS A 82 -14.62 -7.43 -2.40
CA LYS A 82 -14.10 -7.99 -3.64
C LYS A 82 -14.26 -7.01 -4.80
N THR A 83 -13.24 -6.95 -5.64
CA THR A 83 -13.26 -6.18 -6.89
C THR A 83 -12.54 -6.92 -7.99
N GLU A 84 -12.77 -6.55 -9.22
CA GLU A 84 -12.08 -7.08 -10.37
C GLU A 84 -11.01 -6.11 -10.85
N VAL A 85 -9.83 -6.63 -11.07
CA VAL A 85 -8.69 -5.87 -11.60
C VAL A 85 -8.38 -6.37 -12.98
N ARG A 86 -8.25 -5.46 -13.92
CA ARG A 86 -7.80 -5.73 -15.29
C ARG A 86 -6.34 -5.31 -15.40
N PHE A 87 -5.53 -6.22 -15.90
CA PHE A 87 -4.10 -5.97 -16.14
C PHE A 87 -3.65 -6.67 -17.43
N GLU A 88 -2.50 -6.29 -17.92
CA GLU A 88 -1.93 -6.89 -19.11
C GLU A 88 -0.82 -7.86 -18.73
N ARG A 89 -0.89 -9.09 -19.29
CA ARG A 89 0.14 -10.11 -19.17
C ARG A 89 0.43 -10.69 -20.56
N ASP A 90 1.68 -10.57 -20.99
CA ASP A 90 2.15 -11.07 -22.30
C ASP A 90 1.28 -10.62 -23.49
N GLY A 91 0.88 -9.32 -23.48
CA GLY A 91 0.04 -8.73 -24.54
C GLY A 91 -1.43 -9.13 -24.47
N LYS A 92 -1.87 -9.81 -23.40
CA LYS A 92 -3.28 -10.19 -23.18
C LYS A 92 -3.85 -9.48 -21.97
N HIS A 93 -5.06 -8.97 -22.12
CA HIS A 93 -5.81 -8.44 -20.99
C HIS A 93 -6.42 -9.59 -20.17
N GLU A 94 -6.09 -9.60 -18.91
CA GLU A 94 -6.63 -10.56 -17.95
C GLU A 94 -7.41 -9.83 -16.87
N THR A 95 -8.43 -10.50 -16.35
CA THR A 95 -9.25 -10.00 -15.24
C THR A 95 -9.09 -10.93 -14.05
N LEU A 96 -8.75 -10.37 -12.91
CA LEU A 96 -8.56 -11.11 -11.67
C LEU A 96 -9.45 -10.54 -10.57
N SER A 97 -10.21 -11.41 -9.91
CA SER A 97 -10.97 -11.02 -8.71
C SER A 97 -10.03 -11.01 -7.51
N ILE A 98 -9.96 -9.85 -6.85
CA ILE A 98 -9.13 -9.64 -5.66
C ILE A 98 -9.97 -9.19 -4.47
N THR A 99 -9.44 -9.38 -3.27
CA THR A 99 -10.05 -8.88 -2.05
C THR A 99 -9.26 -7.67 -1.55
N ILE A 100 -9.93 -6.53 -1.47
CA ILE A 100 -9.41 -5.31 -0.85
C ILE A 100 -9.62 -5.43 0.66
N PRO A 101 -8.57 -5.31 1.48
CA PRO A 101 -8.73 -5.31 2.93
C PRO A 101 -9.43 -4.04 3.40
N GLN A 102 -10.18 -4.17 4.49
CA GLN A 102 -10.86 -3.06 5.13
C GLN A 102 -9.87 -1.99 5.61
N GLY A 103 -10.18 -0.73 5.33
CA GLY A 103 -9.35 0.39 5.74
C GLY A 103 -8.06 0.55 4.93
N LEU A 104 -8.01 0.06 3.69
CA LEU A 104 -6.83 0.18 2.82
C LEU A 104 -6.47 1.66 2.62
N PRO A 105 -5.23 2.09 2.95
CA PRO A 105 -4.78 3.46 2.67
C PRO A 105 -4.57 3.71 1.17
N ASP A 106 -4.73 4.98 0.75
CA ASP A 106 -4.33 5.42 -0.59
C ASP A 106 -2.83 5.21 -0.82
N GLY A 107 -2.44 4.89 -2.05
CA GLY A 107 -1.06 4.58 -2.42
C GLY A 107 -0.53 3.25 -1.88
N SER A 108 -1.39 2.38 -1.37
CA SER A 108 -0.98 1.07 -0.88
C SER A 108 -0.52 0.16 -2.00
N ARG A 109 0.49 -0.67 -1.70
CA ARG A 109 0.94 -1.73 -2.60
C ARG A 109 0.49 -3.10 -2.12
N MET A 110 -0.17 -3.84 -3.01
CA MET A 110 -0.62 -5.22 -2.77
C MET A 110 0.16 -6.19 -3.64
N ARG A 111 0.57 -7.33 -3.08
CA ARG A 111 1.28 -8.39 -3.80
C ARG A 111 0.41 -9.63 -3.93
N LEU A 112 0.15 -10.02 -5.17
CA LEU A 112 -0.60 -11.22 -5.51
C LEU A 112 0.37 -12.29 -6.02
N ARG A 113 0.65 -13.27 -5.19
CA ARG A 113 1.66 -14.29 -5.46
C ARG A 113 1.27 -15.16 -6.64
N GLY A 114 2.24 -15.44 -7.51
CA GLY A 114 2.08 -16.32 -8.65
C GLY A 114 1.18 -15.78 -9.76
N GLN A 115 0.83 -14.50 -9.74
CA GLN A 115 -0.01 -13.84 -10.74
C GLN A 115 0.79 -12.98 -11.73
N GLY A 116 2.13 -13.07 -11.70
CA GLY A 116 3.03 -12.47 -12.68
C GLY A 116 3.20 -13.32 -13.94
N ARG A 117 4.30 -13.11 -14.68
CA ARG A 117 4.62 -13.90 -15.86
C ARG A 117 4.94 -15.34 -15.52
N PRO A 118 4.59 -16.31 -16.38
CA PRO A 118 4.94 -17.70 -16.16
C PRO A 118 6.45 -17.91 -16.19
N GLY A 119 6.96 -18.79 -15.33
CA GLY A 119 8.37 -19.18 -15.34
C GLY A 119 8.68 -20.16 -16.49
N HIS A 120 9.94 -20.22 -16.90
CA HIS A 120 10.43 -21.13 -17.94
C HIS A 120 10.99 -22.41 -17.35
N GLY A 121 10.90 -23.53 -18.10
CA GLY A 121 11.45 -24.83 -17.71
C GLY A 121 10.82 -25.43 -16.44
N GLY A 122 9.60 -25.05 -16.09
CA GLY A 122 8.93 -25.46 -14.84
C GLY A 122 9.34 -24.58 -13.64
N GLY A 123 9.83 -23.36 -13.88
CA GLY A 123 10.01 -22.31 -12.86
C GLY A 123 8.67 -21.83 -12.33
N VAL A 124 8.67 -21.28 -11.11
CA VAL A 124 7.49 -20.64 -10.51
C VAL A 124 7.13 -19.36 -11.28
N ALA A 125 5.84 -19.03 -11.36
CA ALA A 125 5.41 -17.76 -11.90
C ALA A 125 5.87 -16.61 -10.99
N GLY A 126 6.09 -15.43 -11.56
CA GLY A 126 6.31 -14.18 -10.85
C GLY A 126 5.05 -13.72 -10.12
N ASP A 127 5.10 -12.56 -9.48
CA ASP A 127 3.98 -11.98 -8.73
C ASP A 127 3.39 -10.77 -9.46
N LEU A 128 2.14 -10.46 -9.16
CA LEU A 128 1.49 -9.23 -9.59
C LEU A 128 1.54 -8.23 -8.42
N LEU A 129 2.19 -7.10 -8.66
CA LEU A 129 2.29 -5.97 -7.75
C LEU A 129 1.25 -4.93 -8.16
N LEU A 130 0.30 -4.68 -7.29
CA LEU A 130 -0.76 -3.69 -7.51
C LEU A 130 -0.47 -2.44 -6.70
N ASP A 131 -0.30 -1.31 -7.38
CA ASP A 131 -0.30 0.01 -6.76
C ASP A 131 -1.74 0.51 -6.74
N VAL A 132 -2.30 0.63 -5.53
CA VAL A 132 -3.73 0.91 -5.34
C VAL A 132 -3.92 2.39 -4.99
N GLY A 133 -4.54 3.14 -5.90
CA GLY A 133 -5.03 4.49 -5.64
C GLY A 133 -6.50 4.45 -5.19
N VAL A 134 -6.86 5.31 -4.25
CA VAL A 134 -8.24 5.46 -3.78
C VAL A 134 -8.87 6.69 -4.42
N GLU A 135 -10.06 6.53 -4.99
CA GLU A 135 -10.82 7.63 -5.56
C GLU A 135 -11.31 8.58 -4.46
N GLN A 136 -11.40 9.87 -4.78
CA GLN A 136 -11.94 10.85 -3.86
C GLN A 136 -13.46 10.67 -3.73
N HIS A 137 -13.96 10.86 -2.50
CA HIS A 137 -15.40 10.89 -2.25
C HIS A 137 -15.89 12.34 -2.22
N ALA A 138 -17.12 12.57 -2.71
CA ALA A 138 -17.67 13.93 -2.80
C ALA A 138 -17.81 14.63 -1.43
N ALA A 139 -18.18 13.88 -0.38
CA ALA A 139 -18.44 14.43 0.94
C ALA A 139 -17.42 14.03 2.00
N TYR A 140 -16.83 12.84 1.87
CA TYR A 140 -15.92 12.28 2.88
C TYR A 140 -14.47 12.43 2.48
N ARG A 141 -13.62 12.75 3.47
CA ARG A 141 -12.16 12.73 3.36
C ARG A 141 -11.60 11.83 4.43
N ARG A 142 -10.50 11.16 4.11
CA ARG A 142 -9.77 10.34 5.07
C ARG A 142 -8.51 11.07 5.55
N GLU A 143 -8.33 11.14 6.83
CA GLU A 143 -7.15 11.72 7.51
C GLU A 143 -6.60 10.67 8.48
N GLY A 144 -5.71 9.81 7.99
CA GLY A 144 -5.27 8.65 8.76
C GLY A 144 -6.41 7.65 9.01
N ASP A 145 -6.79 7.47 10.27
CA ASP A 145 -7.92 6.63 10.67
C ASP A 145 -9.21 7.44 10.88
N THR A 146 -9.12 8.74 10.82
CA THR A 146 -10.27 9.64 10.94
C THR A 146 -10.96 9.82 9.58
N LEU A 147 -12.28 9.75 9.58
CA LEU A 147 -13.11 10.22 8.47
C LEU A 147 -13.59 11.62 8.77
N ALA A 148 -13.33 12.56 7.89
CA ALA A 148 -13.84 13.93 7.96
C ALA A 148 -14.96 14.10 6.94
N VAL A 149 -16.04 14.77 7.34
CA VAL A 149 -17.19 15.08 6.48
C VAL A 149 -17.64 16.51 6.72
N SER A 150 -18.00 17.21 5.63
CA SER A 150 -18.69 18.49 5.73
C SER A 150 -20.18 18.22 5.95
N LEU A 151 -20.71 18.74 7.05
CA LEU A 151 -22.11 18.58 7.43
C LEU A 151 -22.88 19.89 7.16
N PRO A 152 -23.57 19.99 6.05
CA PRO A 152 -24.41 21.17 5.78
C PRO A 152 -25.61 21.19 6.71
N ILE A 153 -25.87 22.34 7.32
CA ILE A 153 -27.04 22.62 8.13
C ILE A 153 -27.65 23.96 7.74
N SER A 154 -28.92 24.13 8.01
CA SER A 154 -29.61 25.40 7.81
C SER A 154 -29.28 26.40 8.92
N LEU A 155 -29.55 27.68 8.66
CA LEU A 155 -29.39 28.73 9.65
C LEU A 155 -30.31 28.53 10.89
N SER A 156 -31.53 28.06 10.67
CA SER A 156 -32.46 27.74 11.77
C SER A 156 -31.97 26.61 12.64
N GLU A 157 -31.47 25.52 12.02
CA GLU A 157 -30.86 24.41 12.77
C GLU A 157 -29.63 24.83 13.57
N ALA A 158 -28.84 25.76 13.03
CA ALA A 158 -27.70 26.32 13.74
C ALA A 158 -28.11 27.15 14.95
N LEU A 159 -29.19 27.93 14.85
CA LEU A 159 -29.66 28.82 15.93
C LEU A 159 -30.40 28.05 17.03
N GLU A 160 -31.34 27.17 16.65
CA GLU A 160 -32.20 26.45 17.58
C GLU A 160 -31.57 25.16 18.09
N GLY A 161 -30.58 24.66 17.36
CA GLY A 161 -30.06 23.30 17.50
C GLY A 161 -30.96 22.27 16.82
N ALA A 162 -30.35 21.16 16.43
CA ALA A 162 -31.05 20.11 15.68
C ALA A 162 -30.51 18.73 15.98
N LYS A 163 -31.25 17.71 15.56
CA LYS A 163 -30.75 16.34 15.40
C LYS A 163 -30.70 16.07 13.90
N VAL A 164 -29.51 15.77 13.40
CA VAL A 164 -29.26 15.55 11.98
C VAL A 164 -28.77 14.12 11.77
N ASP A 165 -29.38 13.41 10.87
CA ASP A 165 -28.99 12.07 10.50
C ASP A 165 -27.88 12.14 9.44
N LEU A 166 -26.77 11.48 9.75
CA LEU A 166 -25.57 11.40 8.91
C LEU A 166 -25.36 9.96 8.47
N PRO A 167 -25.44 9.66 7.17
CA PRO A 167 -25.08 8.35 6.64
C PRO A 167 -23.57 8.15 6.80
N THR A 168 -23.16 7.02 7.35
CA THR A 168 -21.76 6.64 7.49
C THR A 168 -21.53 5.27 6.85
N PRO A 169 -20.28 4.86 6.60
CA PRO A 169 -20.00 3.49 6.14
C PRO A 169 -20.59 2.40 7.03
N TRP A 170 -20.85 2.72 8.30
CA TRP A 170 -21.30 1.77 9.32
C TRP A 170 -22.78 1.88 9.66
N GLY A 171 -23.54 2.58 8.82
CA GLY A 171 -24.95 2.89 9.03
C GLY A 171 -25.19 4.36 9.36
N THR A 172 -26.44 4.76 9.42
CA THR A 172 -26.82 6.13 9.74
C THR A 172 -26.69 6.40 11.23
N ILE A 173 -26.07 7.52 11.57
CA ILE A 173 -25.98 8.01 12.96
C ILE A 173 -26.71 9.34 13.09
N THR A 174 -27.30 9.60 14.25
CA THR A 174 -27.92 10.88 14.57
C THR A 174 -26.94 11.75 15.36
N LEU A 175 -26.54 12.88 14.79
CA LEU A 175 -25.71 13.88 15.45
C LEU A 175 -26.58 14.97 16.07
N ARG A 176 -26.28 15.33 17.32
CA ARG A 176 -26.93 16.46 18.00
C ARG A 176 -26.11 17.71 17.76
N ILE A 177 -26.72 18.70 17.15
CA ILE A 177 -26.20 20.04 16.95
C ILE A 177 -26.70 20.92 18.09
N PRO A 178 -25.82 21.49 18.93
CA PRO A 178 -26.25 22.43 19.98
C PRO A 178 -26.75 23.73 19.38
N ALA A 179 -27.71 24.40 20.06
CA ALA A 179 -28.14 25.73 19.69
C ALA A 179 -26.96 26.73 19.71
N GLY A 180 -26.97 27.69 18.81
CA GLY A 180 -25.89 28.66 18.64
C GLY A 180 -24.60 28.08 18.07
N THR A 181 -24.69 27.00 17.27
CA THR A 181 -23.56 26.40 16.61
C THR A 181 -23.10 27.25 15.43
N SER A 182 -21.83 27.59 15.39
CA SER A 182 -21.19 28.31 14.26
C SER A 182 -20.60 27.37 13.24
N SER A 183 -20.44 27.86 11.99
CA SER A 183 -19.74 27.16 10.92
C SER A 183 -18.29 26.85 11.33
N GLY A 184 -17.76 25.70 10.88
CA GLY A 184 -16.43 25.21 11.27
C GLY A 184 -16.38 24.44 12.59
N LYS A 185 -17.50 24.38 13.36
CA LYS A 185 -17.56 23.55 14.57
C LYS A 185 -17.46 22.08 14.21
N LYS A 186 -16.57 21.39 14.91
CA LYS A 186 -16.31 19.95 14.70
C LYS A 186 -17.06 19.13 15.72
N LEU A 187 -17.88 18.20 15.24
CA LEU A 187 -18.61 17.22 16.01
C LEU A 187 -17.98 15.85 15.83
N ARG A 188 -17.59 15.20 16.92
CA ARG A 188 -16.94 13.89 16.91
C ARG A 188 -17.95 12.77 17.14
N ALA A 189 -17.93 11.79 16.27
CA ALA A 189 -18.60 10.52 16.44
C ALA A 189 -17.55 9.42 16.65
N GLY A 190 -17.39 8.96 17.90
CA GLY A 190 -16.36 7.98 18.26
C GLY A 190 -16.59 6.62 17.61
N GLY A 191 -15.53 6.01 17.09
CA GLY A 191 -15.57 4.68 16.46
C GLY A 191 -16.29 4.59 15.11
N MET A 192 -16.65 5.76 14.51
CA MET A 192 -17.32 5.83 13.21
C MET A 192 -16.36 6.21 12.06
N GLY A 193 -15.06 6.20 12.32
CA GLY A 193 -14.01 6.37 11.33
C GLY A 193 -13.63 5.08 10.62
N VAL A 194 -12.38 5.03 10.14
CA VAL A 194 -11.84 3.85 9.47
C VAL A 194 -11.76 2.69 10.45
N ARG A 195 -12.14 1.51 10.01
CA ARG A 195 -11.99 0.27 10.76
C ARG A 195 -10.90 -0.58 10.11
N HIS A 196 -10.16 -1.30 10.93
CA HIS A 196 -9.10 -2.19 10.48
C HIS A 196 -9.40 -3.64 10.86
N ALA A 197 -8.80 -4.56 10.14
CA ALA A 197 -8.97 -6.00 10.39
C ALA A 197 -8.52 -6.44 11.80
N ASN A 198 -7.63 -5.67 12.44
CA ASN A 198 -7.20 -5.89 13.83
C ASN A 198 -8.23 -5.44 14.89
N GLY A 199 -9.38 -4.90 14.47
CA GLY A 199 -10.45 -4.42 15.33
C GLY A 199 -10.30 -2.97 15.78
N SER A 200 -9.21 -2.27 15.46
CA SER A 200 -9.07 -0.83 15.74
C SER A 200 -10.08 -0.02 14.93
N LYS A 201 -10.57 1.07 15.51
CA LYS A 201 -11.57 1.95 14.93
C LYS A 201 -11.13 3.40 15.11
N GLY A 202 -11.15 4.15 14.02
CA GLY A 202 -10.98 5.59 14.05
C GLY A 202 -12.29 6.31 14.38
N ASP A 203 -12.25 7.62 14.34
CA ASP A 203 -13.39 8.49 14.62
C ASP A 203 -13.89 9.15 13.33
N LEU A 204 -15.13 9.62 13.38
CA LEU A 204 -15.67 10.50 12.37
C LEU A 204 -15.76 11.90 12.94
N ILE A 205 -15.30 12.88 12.18
CA ILE A 205 -15.40 14.31 12.48
C ILE A 205 -16.32 14.95 11.45
N ALA A 206 -17.48 15.40 11.91
CA ALA A 206 -18.39 16.19 11.12
C ALA A 206 -18.12 17.67 11.36
N GLU A 207 -17.68 18.37 10.31
CA GLU A 207 -17.45 19.82 10.35
C GLU A 207 -18.72 20.53 9.86
N VAL A 208 -19.34 21.27 10.75
CA VAL A 208 -20.57 21.99 10.49
C VAL A 208 -20.34 23.09 9.47
N GLN A 209 -21.16 23.12 8.43
CA GLN A 209 -21.19 24.16 7.42
C GLN A 209 -22.58 24.75 7.36
N ILE A 210 -22.75 26.01 7.79
CA ILE A 210 -24.03 26.69 7.67
C ILE A 210 -24.23 27.10 6.22
N VAL A 211 -25.33 26.65 5.64
CA VAL A 211 -25.74 27.01 4.29
C VAL A 211 -26.83 28.07 4.39
N LEU A 212 -26.56 29.22 3.78
CA LEU A 212 -27.57 30.30 3.71
C LEU A 212 -28.67 29.88 2.74
N PRO A 213 -29.95 30.06 3.11
CA PRO A 213 -31.05 29.82 2.21
C PRO A 213 -31.01 30.89 1.10
N ILE A 214 -30.72 30.43 -0.12
CA ILE A 214 -30.87 31.29 -1.30
C ILE A 214 -32.32 31.09 -1.80
N SER A 215 -33.07 32.18 -1.76
CA SER A 215 -34.44 32.20 -2.26
C SER A 215 -34.51 33.09 -3.48
N ASP A 216 -35.25 32.65 -4.51
CA ASP A 216 -35.61 33.48 -5.66
C ASP A 216 -36.69 34.53 -5.27
N ASP A 217 -37.25 34.43 -4.06
CA ASP A 217 -38.14 35.41 -3.47
C ASP A 217 -37.33 36.59 -2.90
N GLU A 218 -37.43 37.70 -3.62
CA GLU A 218 -36.75 38.94 -3.25
C GLU A 218 -37.23 39.49 -1.89
N ALA A 219 -38.51 39.32 -1.54
CA ALA A 219 -39.05 39.74 -0.27
C ALA A 219 -38.46 38.94 0.91
N ALA A 220 -38.35 37.62 0.76
CA ALA A 220 -37.73 36.74 1.76
C ALA A 220 -36.24 37.04 1.96
N SER A 221 -35.53 37.23 0.86
CA SER A 221 -34.10 37.56 0.89
C SER A 221 -33.84 38.93 1.57
N LYS A 222 -34.69 39.93 1.30
CA LYS A 222 -34.63 41.24 1.94
C LYS A 222 -34.94 41.17 3.44
N ALA A 223 -35.98 40.43 3.83
CA ALA A 223 -36.32 40.23 5.24
C ALA A 223 -35.17 39.54 6.02
N LEU A 224 -34.50 38.51 5.43
CA LEU A 224 -33.34 37.86 6.02
C LEU A 224 -32.17 38.85 6.20
N LEU A 225 -31.91 39.65 5.16
CA LEU A 225 -30.83 40.67 5.22
C LEU A 225 -31.09 41.70 6.31
N GLU A 226 -32.34 42.20 6.44
CA GLU A 226 -32.68 43.19 7.49
C GLU A 226 -32.58 42.57 8.88
N SER A 227 -32.99 41.34 9.07
CA SER A 227 -32.87 40.63 10.32
C SER A 227 -31.40 40.38 10.68
N ALA A 228 -30.56 40.01 9.71
CA ALA A 228 -29.13 39.85 9.91
C ALA A 228 -28.44 41.14 10.37
N LYS A 229 -28.77 42.30 9.73
CA LYS A 229 -28.22 43.61 10.11
C LYS A 229 -28.61 44.02 11.53
N VAL A 230 -29.83 43.73 11.96
CA VAL A 230 -30.27 43.99 13.34
C VAL A 230 -29.44 43.19 14.35
N VAL A 231 -29.22 41.91 14.06
CA VAL A 231 -28.42 41.04 14.93
C VAL A 231 -26.96 41.47 14.94
N GLU A 232 -26.37 41.74 13.77
CA GLU A 232 -24.98 42.22 13.64
C GLU A 232 -24.74 43.53 14.39
N ALA A 233 -25.70 44.45 14.35
CA ALA A 233 -25.60 45.71 15.12
C ALA A 233 -25.63 45.50 16.63
N SER A 234 -26.15 44.41 17.13
CA SER A 234 -26.17 44.05 18.55
C SER A 234 -24.90 43.31 19.02
N VAL A 235 -24.08 42.82 18.08
CA VAL A 235 -22.83 42.09 18.36
C VAL A 235 -21.66 43.09 18.23
N GLN A 236 -20.96 43.36 19.32
CA GLN A 236 -19.79 44.28 19.34
C GLN A 236 -18.48 43.59 18.95
N ASP A 237 -18.50 42.34 18.65
CA ASP A 237 -17.29 41.58 18.35
C ASP A 237 -16.80 41.82 16.91
N ASP A 238 -15.52 42.21 16.79
CA ASP A 238 -14.85 42.18 15.48
C ASP A 238 -14.57 40.77 15.06
N LEU A 239 -15.39 40.26 14.12
CA LEU A 239 -15.30 38.92 13.57
C LEU A 239 -13.91 38.59 12.96
N ARG A 240 -13.11 39.61 12.68
CA ARG A 240 -11.79 39.46 12.05
C ARG A 240 -10.62 39.73 12.99
N ALA A 241 -10.87 40.08 14.26
CA ALA A 241 -9.84 40.41 15.26
C ALA A 241 -8.82 39.29 15.50
N THR A 242 -9.20 38.05 15.19
CA THR A 242 -8.33 36.86 15.31
C THR A 242 -7.39 36.66 14.13
N ILE A 243 -7.60 37.37 13.02
CA ILE A 243 -6.76 37.23 11.81
C ILE A 243 -5.52 38.12 12.02
N LYS A 244 -4.40 37.48 12.38
CA LYS A 244 -3.08 38.14 12.53
C LYS A 244 -2.10 37.47 11.57
N TRP A 245 -1.21 38.28 11.01
CA TRP A 245 -0.04 37.84 10.24
C TRP A 245 1.13 37.53 11.17
#